data_000fe71f41e5d5eecd9ea76176c567f3
#
_entry.id   000fe71f41e5d5eecd9ea76176c567f3
#
_cell.length_a   1.000
_cell.length_b   1.000
_cell.length_c   1.000
_cell.angle_alpha   90.00
_cell.angle_beta   90.00
_cell.angle_gamma   90.00
#
_symmetry.space_group_name_H-M   'P 1'
#
loop_
_entity.id
_entity.type
_entity.pdbx_description
1 polymer ?
#
loop_
_entity_poly.entity_id
_entity_poly.type
_entity_poly.pdbx_seq_one_letter_code
_entity_poly.pdbx_strand_id
1 'polypeptide(L)'
;MKQFAMDPKMLTLSGVFYPTGHAVIMFPDANQAAQAARELVSGGYDSEAIMLLPPDTILREIGRVDGDSDVDLPSVGTEGATVQKYVKLARQGQHGIMVHAASDKDTERVMSVVRTLPFSYAQKYHMLAMEDLE
;
A
#
# COMPACT_ATOMS: atom_id res chain seq x y z
N MET A 1 4.34 7.15 -13.02
CA MET A 1 3.42 6.34 -12.20
C MET A 1 2.91 5.18 -13.03
N LYS A 2 2.82 4.02 -12.45
CA LYS A 2 2.42 2.82 -13.15
C LYS A 2 1.32 2.08 -12.40
N GLN A 3 0.62 1.17 -13.08
CA GLN A 3 -0.37 0.33 -12.45
C GLN A 3 0.33 -0.76 -11.64
N PHE A 4 -0.25 -1.12 -10.51
CA PHE A 4 0.27 -2.18 -9.67
C PHE A 4 0.30 -3.50 -10.43
N ALA A 5 1.42 -4.23 -10.31
CA ALA A 5 1.56 -5.60 -10.79
C ALA A 5 2.17 -6.42 -9.67
N MET A 6 1.54 -7.55 -9.34
CA MET A 6 2.02 -8.42 -8.27
C MET A 6 3.33 -9.08 -8.69
N ASP A 7 4.29 -9.08 -7.76
CA ASP A 7 5.60 -9.70 -7.93
C ASP A 7 5.77 -10.69 -6.77
N PRO A 8 6.30 -11.91 -7.03
CA PRO A 8 6.53 -12.86 -5.94
C PRO A 8 7.37 -12.32 -4.78
N LYS A 9 8.23 -11.33 -5.05
CA LYS A 9 9.02 -10.68 -4.00
C LYS A 9 8.15 -9.87 -3.02
N MET A 10 6.91 -9.58 -3.39
CA MET A 10 5.95 -8.87 -2.53
C MET A 10 5.17 -9.83 -1.64
N LEU A 11 5.55 -11.11 -1.60
CA LEU A 11 4.83 -12.12 -0.83
C LEU A 11 5.75 -12.74 0.20
N THR A 12 5.18 -13.10 1.35
CA THR A 12 5.88 -13.92 2.34
C THR A 12 5.92 -15.37 1.87
N LEU A 13 6.64 -16.22 2.59
CA LEU A 13 6.68 -17.66 2.29
C LEU A 13 5.30 -18.30 2.38
N SER A 14 4.41 -17.76 3.21
CA SER A 14 3.04 -18.25 3.33
C SER A 14 2.09 -17.61 2.32
N GLY A 15 2.60 -16.76 1.44
CA GLY A 15 1.81 -16.13 0.38
C GLY A 15 1.07 -14.86 0.79
N VAL A 16 1.38 -14.27 1.95
CA VAL A 16 0.75 -13.03 2.38
C VAL A 16 1.48 -11.84 1.77
N PHE A 17 0.73 -10.83 1.35
CA PHE A 17 1.28 -9.61 0.77
C PHE A 17 2.18 -8.87 1.77
N TYR A 18 3.43 -8.67 1.38
CA TYR A 18 4.42 -7.99 2.21
C TYR A 18 5.49 -7.34 1.30
N PRO A 19 5.19 -6.16 0.73
CA PRO A 19 6.11 -5.50 -0.21
C PRO A 19 7.24 -4.77 0.55
N THR A 20 8.26 -5.52 0.94
CA THR A 20 9.42 -4.97 1.65
C THR A 20 10.02 -3.78 0.89
N GLY A 21 10.38 -2.74 1.63
CA GLY A 21 10.96 -1.54 1.04
C GLY A 21 9.94 -0.59 0.44
N HIS A 22 8.66 -0.84 0.65
CA HIS A 22 7.58 -0.01 0.10
C HIS A 22 6.69 0.53 1.21
N ALA A 23 6.08 1.68 0.94
CA ALA A 23 4.98 2.21 1.74
C ALA A 23 3.69 2.05 0.94
N VAL A 24 2.63 1.64 1.61
CA VAL A 24 1.28 1.55 1.02
C VAL A 24 0.40 2.56 1.73
N ILE A 25 -0.21 3.46 0.99
CA ILE A 25 -1.04 4.52 1.54
C ILE A 25 -2.41 4.50 0.89
N MET A 26 -3.47 4.51 1.72
CA MET A 26 -4.85 4.51 1.26
C MET A 26 -5.46 5.90 1.37
N PHE A 27 -6.28 6.26 0.39
CA PHE A 27 -6.96 7.55 0.31
C PHE A 27 -8.46 7.34 0.10
N PRO A 28 -9.29 8.30 0.55
CA PRO A 28 -10.75 8.15 0.43
C PRO A 28 -11.26 7.96 -0.99
N ASP A 29 -10.57 8.51 -1.99
CA ASP A 29 -11.03 8.41 -3.38
C ASP A 29 -9.88 8.48 -4.38
N ALA A 30 -10.19 8.26 -5.65
CA ALA A 30 -9.22 8.23 -6.74
C ALA A 30 -8.50 9.58 -6.91
N ASN A 31 -9.22 10.68 -6.72
CA ASN A 31 -8.65 12.02 -6.92
C ASN A 31 -7.56 12.30 -5.89
N GLN A 32 -7.78 11.92 -4.63
CA GLN A 32 -6.80 12.11 -3.56
C GLN A 32 -5.55 11.25 -3.80
N ALA A 33 -5.74 10.00 -4.18
CA ALA A 33 -4.62 9.11 -4.49
C ALA A 33 -3.80 9.64 -5.67
N ALA A 34 -4.46 10.05 -6.75
CA ALA A 34 -3.80 10.60 -7.92
C ALA A 34 -3.06 11.91 -7.60
N GLN A 35 -3.65 12.75 -6.77
CA GLN A 35 -3.02 13.99 -6.35
C GLN A 35 -1.75 13.73 -5.56
N ALA A 36 -1.78 12.78 -4.62
CA ALA A 36 -0.60 12.39 -3.86
C ALA A 36 0.54 11.95 -4.79
N ALA A 37 0.22 11.10 -5.75
CA ALA A 37 1.20 10.61 -6.71
C ALA A 37 1.79 11.76 -7.54
N ARG A 38 0.96 12.67 -8.03
CA ARG A 38 1.43 13.83 -8.81
C ARG A 38 2.31 14.76 -7.98
N GLU A 39 1.95 15.00 -6.72
CA GLU A 39 2.73 15.88 -5.86
C GLU A 39 4.08 15.26 -5.51
N LEU A 40 4.14 13.95 -5.33
CA LEU A 40 5.41 13.25 -5.14
C LEU A 40 6.32 13.44 -6.33
N VAL A 41 5.81 13.23 -7.54
CA VAL A 41 6.60 13.41 -8.77
C VAL A 41 7.04 14.86 -8.93
N SER A 42 6.15 15.81 -8.66
CA SER A 42 6.48 17.25 -8.73
C SER A 42 7.58 17.62 -7.76
N GLY A 43 7.65 16.96 -6.63
CA GLY A 43 8.70 17.17 -5.62
C GLY A 43 9.99 16.42 -5.90
N GLY A 44 10.10 15.76 -7.05
CA GLY A 44 11.32 15.08 -7.48
C GLY A 44 11.36 13.59 -7.20
N TYR A 45 10.27 12.99 -6.71
CA TYR A 45 10.24 11.54 -6.51
C TYR A 45 10.12 10.82 -7.85
N ASP A 46 10.80 9.69 -7.99
CA ASP A 46 10.80 8.92 -9.22
C ASP A 46 9.39 8.36 -9.51
N SER A 47 8.84 8.68 -10.68
CA SER A 47 7.51 8.21 -11.06
C SER A 47 7.45 6.69 -11.19
N GLU A 48 8.58 6.03 -11.51
CA GLU A 48 8.64 4.57 -11.60
C GLU A 48 8.60 3.89 -10.23
N ALA A 49 8.84 4.65 -9.17
CA ALA A 49 8.74 4.14 -7.80
C ALA A 49 7.31 4.13 -7.28
N ILE A 50 6.35 4.68 -8.03
CA ILE A 50 4.97 4.85 -7.58
C ILE A 50 4.04 3.96 -8.39
N MET A 51 3.28 3.10 -7.70
CA MET A 51 2.26 2.25 -8.32
C MET A 51 0.88 2.66 -7.83
N LEU A 52 -0.09 2.70 -8.74
CA LEU A 52 -1.47 3.00 -8.40
C LEU A 52 -2.21 1.73 -8.02
N LEU A 53 -3.01 1.79 -6.97
CA LEU A 53 -3.77 0.67 -6.42
C LEU A 53 -5.27 0.99 -6.41
N PRO A 54 -5.96 0.87 -7.55
CA PRO A 54 -7.42 1.01 -7.55
C PRO A 54 -8.09 -0.07 -6.69
N PRO A 55 -9.30 0.16 -6.19
CA PRO A 55 -9.95 -0.80 -5.29
C PRO A 55 -10.13 -2.19 -5.91
N ASP A 56 -10.48 -2.30 -7.18
CA ASP A 56 -10.61 -3.60 -7.84
C ASP A 56 -9.28 -4.34 -7.92
N THR A 57 -8.18 -3.63 -8.10
CA THR A 57 -6.83 -4.21 -8.09
C THR A 57 -6.50 -4.75 -6.71
N ILE A 58 -6.82 -3.99 -5.65
CA ILE A 58 -6.58 -4.44 -4.28
C ILE A 58 -7.37 -5.72 -4.00
N LEU A 59 -8.64 -5.74 -4.38
CA LEU A 59 -9.49 -6.91 -4.14
C LEU A 59 -9.05 -8.12 -4.95
N ARG A 60 -8.62 -7.92 -6.20
CA ARG A 60 -8.24 -9.00 -7.10
C ARG A 60 -6.84 -9.54 -6.83
N GLU A 61 -5.88 -8.64 -6.57
CA GLU A 61 -4.46 -9.03 -6.48
C GLU A 61 -3.96 -9.18 -5.05
N ILE A 62 -4.37 -8.31 -4.15
CA ILE A 62 -3.89 -8.32 -2.77
C ILE A 62 -4.80 -9.16 -1.89
N GLY A 63 -6.10 -8.98 -2.04
CA GLY A 63 -7.07 -9.74 -1.25
C GLY A 63 -7.03 -11.25 -1.51
N ARG A 64 -6.75 -11.66 -2.74
CA ARG A 64 -6.66 -13.09 -3.09
C ARG A 64 -5.48 -13.79 -2.43
N VAL A 65 -4.43 -13.05 -2.17
CA VAL A 65 -3.21 -13.59 -1.57
C VAL A 65 -3.43 -13.97 -0.12
N ASP A 66 -4.40 -13.36 0.55
CA ASP A 66 -4.77 -13.70 1.92
C ASP A 66 -5.68 -14.95 1.96
N GLY A 67 -5.59 -15.77 0.91
CA GLY A 67 -6.36 -17.00 0.84
C GLY A 67 -7.85 -16.74 0.78
N ASP A 68 -8.41 -16.65 -0.36
CA ASP A 68 -9.80 -16.92 -0.73
C ASP A 68 -10.81 -16.99 0.41
N SER A 69 -10.45 -16.46 1.54
CA SER A 69 -11.22 -16.75 2.69
C SER A 69 -12.13 -15.58 2.99
N ASP A 70 -13.30 -15.73 2.54
CA ASP A 70 -14.45 -15.39 3.33
C ASP A 70 -14.38 -16.06 4.70
N VAL A 71 -13.40 -16.89 4.93
CA VAL A 71 -13.18 -17.52 6.23
C VAL A 71 -12.35 -16.57 7.03
N ASP A 72 -12.87 -16.11 8.13
CA ASP A 72 -12.16 -15.46 9.19
C ASP A 72 -11.06 -16.40 9.70
N LEU A 73 -10.08 -16.68 8.85
CA LEU A 73 -8.88 -17.30 9.33
C LEU A 73 -8.20 -16.24 10.16
N PRO A 74 -7.94 -16.53 11.42
CA PRO A 74 -7.15 -15.60 12.21
C PRO A 74 -5.87 -15.38 11.43
N SER A 75 -5.72 -14.17 10.93
CA SER A 75 -4.48 -13.80 10.28
C SER A 75 -3.37 -14.01 11.27
N VAL A 76 -2.46 -14.87 10.90
CA VAL A 76 -1.27 -15.10 11.71
C VAL A 76 -0.37 -13.89 11.49
N GLY A 77 -0.38 -12.98 12.47
CA GLY A 77 0.46 -11.81 12.45
C GLY A 77 -0.19 -10.56 11.88
N THR A 78 0.56 -9.46 11.94
CA THR A 78 0.10 -8.13 11.54
C THR A 78 -0.09 -8.00 10.04
N GLU A 79 0.69 -8.73 9.25
CA GLU A 79 0.62 -8.63 7.78
C GLU A 79 -0.73 -9.08 7.25
N GLY A 80 -1.30 -10.15 7.80
CA GLY A 80 -2.63 -10.61 7.38
C GLY A 80 -3.73 -9.64 7.79
N ALA A 81 -3.64 -9.10 9.00
CA ALA A 81 -4.59 -8.09 9.48
C ALA A 81 -4.53 -6.84 8.61
N THR A 82 -3.34 -6.47 8.14
CA THR A 82 -3.14 -5.32 7.27
C THR A 82 -3.78 -5.54 5.91
N VAL A 83 -3.63 -6.74 5.34
CA VAL A 83 -4.30 -7.08 4.07
C VAL A 83 -5.82 -6.94 4.23
N GLN A 84 -6.38 -7.43 5.33
CA GLN A 84 -7.81 -7.29 5.59
C GLN A 84 -8.23 -5.83 5.70
N LYS A 85 -7.38 -4.98 6.26
CA LYS A 85 -7.64 -3.54 6.34
C LYS A 85 -7.69 -2.93 4.94
N TYR A 86 -6.76 -3.28 4.06
CA TYR A 86 -6.79 -2.79 2.67
C TYR A 86 -8.06 -3.25 1.96
N VAL A 87 -8.42 -4.51 2.13
CA VAL A 87 -9.62 -5.06 1.50
C VAL A 87 -10.87 -4.32 1.98
N LYS A 88 -10.96 -4.08 3.28
CA LYS A 88 -12.09 -3.33 3.86
C LYS A 88 -12.20 -1.93 3.25
N LEU A 89 -11.08 -1.22 3.18
CA LEU A 89 -11.05 0.12 2.62
C LEU A 89 -11.37 0.11 1.11
N ALA A 90 -10.84 -0.87 0.38
CA ALA A 90 -11.13 -1.02 -1.05
C ALA A 90 -12.62 -1.27 -1.29
N ARG A 91 -13.26 -2.05 -0.44
CA ARG A 91 -14.71 -2.28 -0.54
C ARG A 91 -15.52 -1.01 -0.30
N GLN A 92 -14.93 -0.02 0.37
CA GLN A 92 -15.52 1.29 0.57
C GLN A 92 -15.21 2.25 -0.58
N GLY A 93 -14.55 1.77 -1.63
CA GLY A 93 -14.18 2.58 -2.79
C GLY A 93 -12.87 3.34 -2.64
N GLN A 94 -12.09 3.05 -1.61
CA GLN A 94 -10.82 3.73 -1.40
C GLN A 94 -9.76 3.27 -2.38
N HIS A 95 -8.89 4.19 -2.76
CA HIS A 95 -7.77 3.97 -3.68
C HIS A 95 -6.47 4.09 -2.92
N GLY A 96 -5.48 3.28 -3.31
CA GLY A 96 -4.16 3.34 -2.70
C GLY A 96 -3.07 3.71 -3.69
N ILE A 97 -1.91 4.01 -3.13
CA ILE A 97 -0.65 4.05 -3.87
C ILE A 97 0.36 3.20 -3.12
N MET A 98 1.28 2.59 -3.86
CA MET A 98 2.41 1.89 -3.28
C MET A 98 3.68 2.57 -3.79
N VAL A 99 4.54 2.98 -2.86
CA VAL A 99 5.72 3.79 -3.19
C VAL A 99 6.96 3.07 -2.70
N HIS A 100 7.92 2.85 -3.61
CA HIS A 100 9.22 2.33 -3.22
C HIS A 100 9.96 3.39 -2.42
N ALA A 101 10.31 3.06 -1.19
CA ALA A 101 10.98 3.95 -0.26
C ALA A 101 11.99 3.13 0.53
N ALA A 102 13.19 2.96 -0.04
CA ALA A 102 14.18 2.02 0.48
C ALA A 102 14.76 2.43 1.83
N SER A 103 14.75 3.72 2.15
CA SER A 103 15.33 4.24 3.39
C SER A 103 14.29 4.98 4.21
N ASP A 104 14.61 5.19 5.49
CA ASP A 104 13.77 6.01 6.36
C ASP A 104 13.68 7.45 5.85
N LYS A 105 14.75 7.94 5.24
CA LYS A 105 14.76 9.27 4.62
C LYS A 105 13.77 9.35 3.47
N ASP A 106 13.73 8.33 2.62
CA ASP A 106 12.77 8.28 1.51
C ASP A 106 11.34 8.18 2.04
N THR A 107 11.13 7.38 3.08
CA THR A 107 9.82 7.26 3.72
C THR A 107 9.35 8.61 4.26
N GLU A 108 10.25 9.37 4.89
CA GLU A 108 9.89 10.69 5.40
C GLU A 108 9.59 11.67 4.26
N ARG A 109 10.31 11.59 3.15
CA ARG A 109 10.00 12.39 1.96
C ARG A 109 8.58 12.10 1.45
N VAL A 110 8.22 10.83 1.39
CA VAL A 110 6.88 10.42 0.96
C VAL A 110 5.83 10.97 1.93
N MET A 111 6.04 10.77 3.22
CA MET A 111 5.06 11.17 4.22
C MET A 111 4.93 12.69 4.35
N SER A 112 5.99 13.45 4.08
CA SER A 112 5.90 14.91 4.11
C SER A 112 4.91 15.45 3.07
N VAL A 113 4.76 14.76 1.94
CA VAL A 113 3.76 15.08 0.92
C VAL A 113 2.39 14.53 1.33
N VAL A 114 2.35 13.26 1.72
CA VAL A 114 1.11 12.55 2.02
C VAL A 114 0.35 13.19 3.19
N ARG A 115 1.07 13.70 4.19
CA ARG A 115 0.46 14.35 5.37
C ARG A 115 -0.33 15.61 5.03
N THR A 116 -0.11 16.19 3.86
CA THR A 116 -0.88 17.35 3.40
C THR A 116 -2.24 16.96 2.84
N LEU A 117 -2.51 15.67 2.72
CA LEU A 117 -3.73 15.11 2.12
C LEU A 117 -4.46 14.24 3.15
N PRO A 118 -5.77 14.04 2.98
CA PRO A 118 -6.55 13.24 3.94
C PRO A 118 -6.39 11.73 3.69
N PHE A 119 -5.20 11.19 3.94
CA PHE A 119 -5.01 9.74 3.81
C PHE A 119 -5.68 9.00 4.97
N SER A 120 -6.16 7.79 4.69
CA SER A 120 -6.93 6.99 5.64
C SER A 120 -6.05 6.00 6.42
N TYR A 121 -4.98 5.51 5.80
CA TYR A 121 -4.19 4.44 6.36
C TYR A 121 -2.86 4.36 5.62
N ALA A 122 -1.79 4.10 6.34
CA ALA A 122 -0.46 3.99 5.72
C ALA A 122 0.41 3.01 6.49
N GLN A 123 1.12 2.16 5.75
CA GLN A 123 2.03 1.16 6.29
C GLN A 123 3.36 1.19 5.56
N LYS A 124 4.45 1.07 6.30
CA LYS A 124 5.78 0.85 5.74
C LYS A 124 6.20 -0.58 6.03
N TYR A 125 6.72 -1.25 5.02
CA TYR A 125 7.18 -2.65 5.13
C TYR A 125 8.70 -2.70 5.22
N HIS A 126 9.20 -2.93 6.42
CA HIS A 126 10.61 -3.19 6.67
C HIS A 126 10.90 -4.69 6.51
N MET A 127 12.17 -5.06 6.48
CA MET A 127 12.54 -6.45 6.27
C MET A 127 11.90 -7.40 7.30
N LEU A 128 11.86 -7.01 8.55
CA LEU A 128 11.37 -7.86 9.65
C LEU A 128 10.13 -7.34 10.36
N ALA A 129 9.68 -6.13 10.04
CA ALA A 129 8.56 -5.53 10.77
C ALA A 129 7.85 -4.49 9.93
N MET A 130 6.55 -4.34 10.18
CA MET A 130 5.74 -3.28 9.58
C MET A 130 5.69 -2.11 10.54
N GLU A 131 5.49 -0.92 9.99
CA GLU A 131 5.37 0.31 10.75
C GLU A 131 4.14 1.09 10.31
N ASP A 132 3.27 1.43 11.28
CA ASP A 132 2.16 2.35 11.02
C ASP A 132 2.73 3.73 10.77
N LEU A 133 2.38 4.34 9.65
CA LEU A 133 2.82 5.68 9.29
C LEU A 133 1.71 6.68 9.61
N GLU A 134 2.13 7.80 10.19
CA GLU A 134 1.22 8.87 10.56
C GLU A 134 1.62 10.20 9.96
#